data_6b612b40514aef90d4b8ac645dbc2931
#
_entry.id   6b612b40514aef90d4b8ac645dbc2931
#
_cell.length_a   1.000
_cell.length_b   1.000
_cell.length_c   1.000
_cell.angle_alpha   90.00
_cell.angle_beta   90.00
_cell.angle_gamma   90.00
#
_symmetry.space_group_name_H-M   'P 1'
#
loop_
_entity.id
_entity.type
_entity.pdbx_description
1 polymer ?
#
loop_
_entity_poly.entity_id
_entity_poly.type
_entity_poly.pdbx_seq_one_letter_code
_entity_poly.pdbx_strand_id
1 'polypeptide(L)'
;MALQLNANQTWEQLAKETKDEMLESFWEHGLHLIPCGSKQDFIPEYFRSKHPFETEEEVKMRWSKTPRVKWSDYQRRQPTEEELTNWLKIYPGANWAALTGINFVVLDADSQEAVDFI
;
A
#
# COMPACT_ATOMS: atom_id res chain seq x y z
N MET A 1 -20.32 -13.35 -1.32
CA MET A 1 -21.06 -12.44 -2.22
C MET A 1 -20.42 -12.44 -3.59
N ALA A 2 -21.18 -12.69 -4.62
CA ALA A 2 -20.63 -12.68 -5.97
C ALA A 2 -20.50 -11.25 -6.46
N LEU A 3 -19.30 -10.91 -6.94
CA LEU A 3 -19.05 -9.62 -7.56
C LEU A 3 -19.51 -9.68 -9.00
N GLN A 4 -20.30 -8.68 -9.40
CA GLN A 4 -20.78 -8.57 -10.77
C GLN A 4 -20.20 -7.33 -11.40
N LEU A 5 -19.72 -7.46 -12.65
CA LEU A 5 -19.24 -6.34 -13.41
C LEU A 5 -20.42 -5.60 -14.06
N ASN A 6 -20.41 -4.28 -13.97
CA ASN A 6 -21.25 -3.45 -14.80
C ASN A 6 -20.77 -3.52 -16.25
N ALA A 7 -21.63 -3.17 -17.20
CA ALA A 7 -21.31 -3.28 -18.62
C ALA A 7 -20.04 -2.54 -19.04
N ASN A 8 -19.66 -1.49 -18.29
CA ASN A 8 -18.52 -0.62 -18.62
C ASN A 8 -17.32 -0.81 -17.69
N GLN A 9 -17.35 -1.83 -16.83
CA GLN A 9 -16.25 -2.11 -15.91
C GLN A 9 -15.39 -3.25 -16.41
N THR A 10 -14.07 -3.15 -16.16
CA THR A 10 -13.14 -4.25 -16.35
C THR A 10 -12.80 -4.87 -14.99
N TRP A 11 -12.24 -6.08 -15.01
CA TRP A 11 -11.75 -6.72 -13.79
C TRP A 11 -10.68 -5.89 -13.08
N GLU A 12 -9.85 -5.20 -13.85
CA GLU A 12 -8.81 -4.34 -13.30
C GLU A 12 -9.40 -3.14 -12.56
N GLN A 13 -10.43 -2.52 -13.13
CA GLN A 13 -11.13 -1.41 -12.48
C GLN A 13 -11.82 -1.87 -11.21
N LEU A 14 -12.48 -3.02 -11.26
CA LEU A 14 -13.13 -3.59 -10.07
C LEU A 14 -12.13 -3.91 -8.97
N ALA A 15 -10.98 -4.48 -9.33
CA ALA A 15 -9.92 -4.80 -8.36
C ALA A 15 -9.39 -3.53 -7.70
N LYS A 16 -9.21 -2.46 -8.46
CA LYS A 16 -8.75 -1.17 -7.92
C LYS A 16 -9.79 -0.58 -6.97
N GLU A 17 -11.04 -0.56 -7.38
CA GLU A 17 -12.13 -0.02 -6.55
C GLU A 17 -12.25 -0.79 -5.23
N THR A 18 -12.15 -2.10 -5.29
CA THR A 18 -12.19 -2.96 -4.09
C THR A 18 -11.02 -2.66 -3.15
N LYS A 19 -9.83 -2.42 -3.71
CA LYS A 19 -8.65 -2.07 -2.92
C LYS A 19 -8.83 -0.70 -2.26
N ASP A 20 -9.32 0.28 -3.00
CA ASP A 20 -9.55 1.64 -2.48
C ASP A 20 -10.60 1.62 -1.36
N GLU A 21 -11.67 0.85 -1.52
CA GLU A 21 -12.69 0.67 -0.49
C GLU A 21 -12.12 0.00 0.76
N MET A 22 -11.25 -0.97 0.59
CA MET A 22 -10.60 -1.66 1.70
C MET A 22 -9.69 -0.70 2.48
N LEU A 23 -8.91 0.13 1.78
CA LEU A 23 -8.05 1.13 2.40
C LEU A 23 -8.88 2.15 3.18
N GLU A 24 -9.99 2.61 2.62
CA GLU A 24 -10.89 3.52 3.30
C GLU A 24 -11.47 2.89 4.56
N SER A 25 -11.87 1.62 4.50
CA SER A 25 -12.37 0.88 5.65
C SER A 25 -11.30 0.77 6.75
N PHE A 26 -10.06 0.44 6.39
CA PHE A 26 -8.96 0.40 7.35
C PHE A 26 -8.75 1.77 8.01
N TRP A 27 -8.80 2.82 7.22
CA TRP A 27 -8.64 4.18 7.73
C TRP A 27 -9.78 4.55 8.69
N GLU A 28 -11.02 4.22 8.35
CA GLU A 28 -12.19 4.46 9.20
C GLU A 28 -12.10 3.71 10.54
N HIS A 29 -11.42 2.56 10.55
CA HIS A 29 -11.19 1.79 11.77
C HIS A 29 -10.01 2.30 12.60
N GLY A 30 -9.43 3.43 12.23
CA GLY A 30 -8.38 4.07 13.01
C GLY A 30 -6.96 3.64 12.66
N LEU A 31 -6.77 2.91 11.57
CA LEU A 31 -5.44 2.49 11.16
C LEU A 31 -4.66 3.67 10.56
N HIS A 32 -3.39 3.78 10.93
CA HIS A 32 -2.49 4.79 10.41
C HIS A 32 -1.82 4.26 9.14
N LEU A 33 -2.44 4.52 8.01
CA LEU A 33 -1.99 3.99 6.72
C LEU A 33 -0.95 4.88 6.06
N ILE A 34 0.07 4.26 5.46
CA ILE A 34 1.05 4.95 4.65
C ILE A 34 1.30 4.16 3.36
N PRO A 35 1.65 4.84 2.25
CA PRO A 35 1.98 4.14 1.02
C PRO A 35 3.43 3.63 1.05
N CYS A 36 3.63 2.44 0.51
CA CYS A 36 4.94 1.84 0.27
C CYS A 36 5.20 1.71 -1.23
N GLY A 37 6.39 1.25 -1.60
CA GLY A 37 6.71 1.06 -3.00
C GLY A 37 5.83 0.01 -3.67
N SER A 38 5.73 0.08 -4.98
CA SER A 38 5.07 -0.94 -5.79
C SER A 38 6.14 -1.82 -6.44
N LYS A 39 5.83 -3.12 -6.62
CA LYS A 39 6.70 -4.03 -7.36
C LYS A 39 6.85 -3.60 -8.83
N GLN A 40 5.95 -2.77 -9.32
CA GLN A 40 5.96 -2.27 -10.70
C GLN A 40 6.72 -0.95 -10.82
N ASP A 41 7.16 -0.35 -9.71
CA ASP A 41 7.91 0.87 -9.74
C ASP A 41 9.29 0.67 -10.37
N PHE A 42 9.80 1.72 -11.01
CA PHE A 42 11.20 1.80 -11.34
C PHE A 42 11.98 2.04 -10.05
N ILE A 43 12.84 1.08 -9.68
CA ILE A 43 13.57 1.16 -8.42
C ILE A 43 14.76 2.11 -8.55
N PRO A 44 14.86 3.14 -7.68
CA PRO A 44 15.96 4.08 -7.74
C PRO A 44 17.33 3.43 -7.51
N GLU A 45 18.34 3.93 -8.19
CA GLU A 45 19.70 3.40 -8.07
C GLU A 45 20.23 3.47 -6.63
N TYR A 46 19.90 4.53 -5.90
CA TYR A 46 20.34 4.64 -4.51
C TYR A 46 19.85 3.49 -3.64
N PHE A 47 18.65 2.97 -3.96
CA PHE A 47 18.08 1.84 -3.24
C PHE A 47 18.77 0.53 -3.64
N ARG A 48 19.01 0.34 -4.95
CA ARG A 48 19.71 -0.85 -5.45
C ARG A 48 21.12 -0.94 -4.90
N SER A 49 21.82 0.18 -4.82
CA SER A 49 23.21 0.20 -4.36
C SER A 49 23.37 -0.19 -2.89
N LYS A 50 22.31 -0.13 -2.10
CA LYS A 50 22.31 -0.60 -0.71
C LYS A 50 22.17 -2.11 -0.61
N HIS A 51 21.79 -2.78 -1.70
CA HIS A 51 21.56 -4.23 -1.73
C HIS A 51 22.26 -4.87 -2.93
N PRO A 52 23.62 -4.73 -3.02
CA PRO A 52 24.33 -5.10 -4.25
C PRO A 52 24.40 -6.61 -4.51
N PHE A 53 24.14 -7.43 -3.50
CA PHE A 53 24.21 -8.89 -3.65
C PHE A 53 22.85 -9.55 -3.74
N GLU A 54 21.79 -8.76 -3.80
CA GLU A 54 20.43 -9.29 -3.90
C GLU A 54 20.00 -9.39 -5.36
N THR A 55 19.12 -10.34 -5.63
CA THR A 55 18.51 -10.48 -6.96
C THR A 55 17.54 -9.33 -7.22
N GLU A 56 17.16 -9.15 -8.48
CA GLU A 56 16.18 -8.13 -8.87
C GLU A 56 14.86 -8.33 -8.11
N GLU A 57 14.41 -9.57 -7.96
CA GLU A 57 13.17 -9.86 -7.25
C GLU A 57 13.27 -9.56 -5.76
N GLU A 58 14.42 -9.84 -5.15
CA GLU A 58 14.64 -9.53 -3.74
C GLU A 58 14.61 -8.02 -3.51
N VAL A 59 15.24 -7.25 -4.40
CA VAL A 59 15.23 -5.79 -4.32
C VAL A 59 13.83 -5.24 -4.48
N LYS A 60 13.06 -5.76 -5.42
CA LYS A 60 11.65 -5.38 -5.62
C LYS A 60 10.81 -5.69 -4.39
N MET A 61 11.04 -6.82 -3.77
CA MET A 61 10.33 -7.20 -2.55
C MET A 61 10.62 -6.21 -1.43
N ARG A 62 11.88 -5.83 -1.24
CA ARG A 62 12.25 -4.83 -0.23
C ARG A 62 11.63 -3.47 -0.53
N TRP A 63 11.64 -3.07 -1.79
CA TRP A 63 11.05 -1.80 -2.21
C TRP A 63 9.56 -1.77 -1.90
N SER A 64 8.87 -2.87 -2.12
CA SER A 64 7.43 -2.96 -1.87
C SER A 64 7.05 -2.83 -0.38
N LYS A 65 8.03 -2.95 0.51
CA LYS A 65 7.84 -2.78 1.95
C LYS A 65 8.46 -1.48 2.46
N THR A 66 8.94 -0.63 1.57
CA THR A 66 9.62 0.61 1.92
C THR A 66 8.64 1.78 1.85
N PRO A 67 8.46 2.54 2.96
CA PRO A 67 7.58 3.70 2.94
C PRO A 67 8.01 4.72 1.89
N ARG A 68 7.02 5.29 1.18
CA ARG A 68 7.23 6.33 0.17
C ARG A 68 7.14 7.72 0.77
N VAL A 69 6.72 7.83 2.01
CA VAL A 69 6.57 9.10 2.73
C VAL A 69 7.33 9.04 4.04
N LYS A 70 7.61 10.20 4.63
CA LYS A 70 8.21 10.27 5.95
C LYS A 70 7.15 9.87 6.97
N TRP A 71 7.31 8.72 7.59
CA TRP A 71 6.26 8.08 8.34
C TRP A 71 6.27 8.38 9.84
N SER A 72 7.30 9.04 10.35
CA SER A 72 7.42 9.32 11.79
C SER A 72 6.24 10.10 12.37
N ASP A 73 5.69 11.05 11.62
CA ASP A 73 4.54 11.83 12.08
C ASP A 73 3.27 11.01 12.13
N TYR A 74 3.15 10.03 11.23
CA TYR A 74 1.96 9.19 11.13
C TYR A 74 1.92 8.09 12.19
N GLN A 75 2.98 7.91 12.95
CA GLN A 75 2.94 7.05 14.13
C GLN A 75 2.03 7.61 15.22
N ARG A 76 1.90 8.94 15.27
CA ARG A 76 1.14 9.64 16.31
C ARG A 76 -0.27 10.00 15.86
N ARG A 77 -0.53 10.06 14.57
CA ARG A 77 -1.82 10.42 14.03
C ARG A 77 -2.10 9.67 12.74
N GLN A 78 -3.38 9.46 12.46
CA GLN A 78 -3.78 8.99 11.15
C GLN A 78 -3.48 10.06 10.08
N PRO A 79 -3.22 9.66 8.83
CA PRO A 79 -3.29 10.60 7.73
C PRO A 79 -4.72 11.15 7.64
N THR A 80 -4.85 12.37 7.16
CA THR A 80 -6.17 12.93 6.87
C THR A 80 -6.74 12.24 5.62
N GLU A 81 -8.05 12.35 5.46
CA GLU A 81 -8.69 11.84 4.24
C GLU A 81 -8.10 12.47 2.99
N GLU A 82 -7.76 13.76 3.05
CA GLU A 82 -7.12 14.47 1.97
C GLU A 82 -5.73 13.91 1.66
N GLU A 83 -4.94 13.64 2.67
CA GLU A 83 -3.61 13.03 2.50
C GLU A 83 -3.72 11.64 1.86
N LEU A 84 -4.64 10.83 2.35
CA LEU A 84 -4.88 9.50 1.81
C LEU A 84 -5.31 9.55 0.34
N THR A 85 -6.25 10.43 0.01
CA THR A 85 -6.73 10.60 -1.36
C THR A 85 -5.60 11.06 -2.29
N ASN A 86 -4.76 11.96 -1.79
CA ASN A 86 -3.62 12.47 -2.54
C ASN A 86 -2.62 11.35 -2.85
N TRP A 87 -2.32 10.51 -1.87
CA TRP A 87 -1.39 9.39 -2.05
C TRP A 87 -1.92 8.36 -3.04
N LEU A 88 -3.22 8.13 -3.06
CA LEU A 88 -3.84 7.24 -4.05
C LEU A 88 -3.61 7.74 -5.48
N LYS A 89 -3.52 9.04 -5.66
CA LYS A 89 -3.25 9.66 -6.97
C LYS A 89 -1.76 9.67 -7.31
N ILE A 90 -0.90 9.98 -6.33
CA ILE A 90 0.53 10.14 -6.54
C ILE A 90 1.23 8.80 -6.67
N TYR A 91 0.78 7.80 -5.92
CA TYR A 91 1.39 6.48 -5.87
C TYR A 91 0.42 5.40 -6.32
N PRO A 92 0.00 5.40 -7.59
CA PRO A 92 -0.90 4.37 -8.08
C PRO A 92 -0.23 3.00 -8.01
N GLY A 93 -0.97 2.00 -7.54
CA GLY A 93 -0.43 0.65 -7.40
C GLY A 93 0.50 0.45 -6.20
N ALA A 94 0.64 1.45 -5.33
CA ALA A 94 1.45 1.30 -4.13
C ALA A 94 0.96 0.16 -3.24
N ASN A 95 1.88 -0.49 -2.55
CA ASN A 95 1.53 -1.29 -1.40
C ASN A 95 1.28 -0.36 -0.21
N TRP A 96 0.55 -0.85 0.76
CA TRP A 96 0.18 -0.04 1.92
C TRP A 96 0.63 -0.72 3.20
N ALA A 97 0.94 0.10 4.20
CA ALA A 97 1.30 -0.39 5.53
C ALA A 97 0.47 0.34 6.58
N ALA A 98 0.23 -0.34 7.69
CA ALA A 98 -0.38 0.25 8.87
C ALA A 98 0.68 0.40 9.95
N LEU A 99 0.77 1.59 10.54
CA LEU A 99 1.72 1.88 11.61
C LEU A 99 1.11 1.45 12.94
N THR A 100 1.90 0.75 13.76
CA THR A 100 1.43 0.20 15.04
C THR A 100 1.95 0.94 16.26
N GLY A 101 2.65 2.06 16.06
CA GLY A 101 3.25 2.82 17.16
C GLY A 101 4.70 2.42 17.44
N ILE A 102 5.06 1.18 17.24
CA ILE A 102 6.43 0.67 17.41
C ILE A 102 7.05 0.31 16.07
N ASN A 103 6.23 -0.23 15.18
CA ASN A 103 6.67 -0.77 13.90
C ASN A 103 5.57 -0.52 12.87
N PHE A 104 5.69 -1.13 11.70
CA PHE A 104 4.61 -1.10 10.72
C PHE A 104 4.39 -2.50 10.15
N VAL A 105 3.16 -2.74 9.72
CA VAL A 105 2.74 -4.00 9.10
C VAL A 105 2.35 -3.71 7.67
N VAL A 106 3.01 -4.34 6.71
CA VAL A 106 2.66 -4.19 5.30
C VAL A 106 1.39 -4.98 5.03
N LEU A 107 0.42 -4.29 4.43
CA LEU A 107 -0.86 -4.88 4.08
C LEU A 107 -0.79 -5.37 2.63
N ASP A 108 -1.00 -6.65 2.43
CA ASP A 108 -1.10 -7.21 1.09
C ASP A 108 -2.58 -7.52 0.83
N ALA A 109 -3.20 -6.71 -0.01
CA ALA A 109 -4.63 -6.81 -0.29
C ALA A 109 -5.00 -8.14 -0.96
N ASP A 110 -4.03 -8.82 -1.55
CA ASP A 110 -4.25 -10.11 -2.20
C ASP A 110 -4.05 -11.29 -1.24
N SER A 111 -3.63 -11.02 0.00
CA SER A 111 -3.39 -12.08 0.98
C SER A 111 -4.55 -12.22 1.96
N GLN A 112 -4.72 -13.43 2.48
CA GLN A 112 -5.70 -13.71 3.53
C GLN A 112 -5.39 -12.92 4.80
N GLU A 113 -4.12 -12.67 5.08
CA GLU A 113 -3.70 -11.91 6.25
C GLU A 113 -4.25 -10.48 6.24
N ALA A 114 -4.28 -9.84 5.10
CA ALA A 114 -4.83 -8.49 4.97
C ALA A 114 -6.35 -8.48 5.25
N VAL A 115 -7.05 -9.53 4.83
CA VAL A 115 -8.49 -9.67 5.08
C VAL A 115 -8.76 -9.92 6.55
N ASP A 116 -7.96 -10.77 7.18
CA ASP A 116 -8.13 -11.14 8.59
C ASP A 116 -7.74 -10.01 9.55
N PHE A 117 -6.98 -9.03 9.07
CA PHE A 117 -6.53 -7.92 9.89
C PHE A 117 -7.69 -7.04 10.37
N ILE A 118 -8.77 -7.00 9.61
CA ILE A 118 -9.96 -6.26 9.99
C ILE A 118 -10.80 -7.14 10.93
#